data_348aa04d98dabf3430190857b15a3c9c
#
_entry.id   348aa04d98dabf3430190857b15a3c9c
#
_cell.length_a   1.000
_cell.length_b   1.000
_cell.length_c   1.000
_cell.angle_alpha   90.00
_cell.angle_beta   90.00
_cell.angle_gamma   90.00
#
_symmetry.space_group_name_H-M   'P 1'
#
loop_
_entity.id
_entity.type
_entity.pdbx_description
1 polymer ?
#
loop_
_entity_poly.entity_id
_entity_poly.type
_entity_poly.pdbx_seq_one_letter_code
_entity_poly.pdbx_strand_id
1 'polypeptide(L)'
;MGTILDYLKEYGDYTFSEKPLNEVDSLVLCQFAYLKFDGIVPGIGENAPAVSMGYLNSHQDKDKLFADERYREKNTKLYDGMLKSARFSTLRMNYYINIIEPRQETQFSAVTFFLEDGSVYIAYRGTDETIVGWKEDFNLAFSEPVIGQIRSVKYLEQAAETFASPFYIGGHSKGGNFAVYAAMNCREDVQERIGKIYSHDGPGFRPEIREKGNYEKIAGRVIKIIPHSSLVGMLLESHAAGYMVVESKSFGLLQHDPYTWLVREDEFVRAKDIYKRRKFMDETLNEWILSMDEKQIHTFVDALYEVVSASQAETLMDFTADWRKSMTAVITAFKGLDGETAAMIKKIVISLFELAGERAKEGIKEGWQEKTEEGRMKK
;
A
#
# COMPACT_ATOMS: atom_id res chain seq x y z
N MET A 1 -18.08 5.22 13.50
CA MET A 1 -17.14 4.92 12.42
C MET A 1 -15.73 5.21 12.92
N GLY A 2 -14.85 4.27 12.82
CA GLY A 2 -13.47 4.33 13.27
C GLY A 2 -12.50 4.08 12.13
N THR A 3 -11.26 3.76 12.48
CA THR A 3 -10.20 3.30 11.58
C THR A 3 -9.74 1.91 12.01
N ILE A 4 -8.72 1.34 11.37
CA ILE A 4 -8.13 0.05 11.80
C ILE A 4 -7.71 0.05 13.29
N LEU A 5 -7.36 1.21 13.86
CA LEU A 5 -7.01 1.33 15.28
C LEU A 5 -8.24 1.20 16.19
N ASP A 6 -9.40 1.67 15.75
CA ASP A 6 -10.66 1.52 16.46
C ASP A 6 -11.23 0.10 16.30
N TYR A 7 -11.06 -0.48 15.09
CA TYR A 7 -11.38 -1.88 14.81
C TYR A 7 -10.71 -2.84 15.82
N LEU A 8 -9.43 -2.63 16.12
CA LEU A 8 -8.72 -3.45 17.10
C LEU A 8 -9.33 -3.40 18.51
N LYS A 9 -9.97 -2.28 18.88
CA LYS A 9 -10.66 -2.14 20.18
C LYS A 9 -12.05 -2.74 20.19
N GLU A 10 -12.79 -2.59 19.08
CA GLU A 10 -14.20 -2.96 18.98
C GLU A 10 -14.37 -4.44 18.57
N TYR A 11 -13.44 -4.95 17.77
CA TYR A 11 -13.51 -6.28 17.15
C TYR A 11 -12.38 -7.23 17.57
N GLY A 12 -11.37 -6.71 18.24
CA GLY A 12 -10.18 -7.46 18.64
C GLY A 12 -10.43 -8.59 19.65
N ASP A 13 -11.59 -8.65 20.28
CA ASP A 13 -11.96 -9.71 21.23
C ASP A 13 -12.37 -11.03 20.53
N TYR A 14 -12.73 -10.99 19.24
CA TYR A 14 -13.07 -12.19 18.47
C TYR A 14 -11.83 -12.84 17.90
N THR A 15 -11.62 -14.14 18.15
CA THR A 15 -10.56 -14.92 17.54
C THR A 15 -10.83 -15.17 16.04
N PHE A 16 -9.81 -15.66 15.30
CA PHE A 16 -10.00 -16.05 13.90
C PHE A 16 -10.88 -17.29 13.74
N SER A 17 -10.91 -18.16 14.75
CA SER A 17 -11.82 -19.32 14.79
C SER A 17 -13.28 -18.92 14.96
N GLU A 18 -13.58 -17.83 15.72
CA GLU A 18 -14.93 -17.32 15.90
C GLU A 18 -15.40 -16.48 14.71
N LYS A 19 -14.51 -15.68 14.16
CA LYS A 19 -14.74 -14.80 13.01
C LYS A 19 -13.58 -14.97 12.02
N PRO A 20 -13.80 -15.57 10.85
CA PRO A 20 -12.74 -15.75 9.85
C PRO A 20 -12.06 -14.45 9.44
N LEU A 21 -10.86 -14.56 8.87
CA LEU A 21 -10.08 -13.44 8.33
C LEU A 21 -10.91 -12.62 7.34
N ASN A 22 -10.97 -11.30 7.58
CA ASN A 22 -11.66 -10.33 6.73
C ASN A 22 -10.68 -9.32 6.08
N GLU A 23 -11.23 -8.38 5.32
CA GLU A 23 -10.45 -7.36 4.58
C GLU A 23 -9.75 -6.37 5.51
N VAL A 24 -10.34 -6.07 6.68
CA VAL A 24 -9.77 -5.16 7.67
C VAL A 24 -8.59 -5.81 8.38
N ASP A 25 -8.71 -7.09 8.73
CA ASP A 25 -7.59 -7.88 9.28
C ASP A 25 -6.41 -7.91 8.31
N SER A 26 -6.72 -8.14 7.04
CA SER A 26 -5.69 -8.12 6.00
C SER A 26 -4.93 -6.79 5.99
N LEU A 27 -5.63 -5.65 6.09
CA LEU A 27 -4.97 -4.35 6.15
C LEU A 27 -4.17 -4.17 7.44
N VAL A 28 -4.67 -4.64 8.60
CA VAL A 28 -3.93 -4.66 9.88
C VAL A 28 -2.61 -5.42 9.73
N LEU A 29 -2.64 -6.63 9.16
CA LEU A 29 -1.45 -7.45 8.94
C LEU A 29 -0.49 -6.81 7.93
N CYS A 30 -1.01 -6.21 6.85
CA CYS A 30 -0.21 -5.47 5.88
C CYS A 30 0.49 -4.25 6.52
N GLN A 31 -0.19 -3.52 7.41
CA GLN A 31 0.42 -2.41 8.14
C GLN A 31 1.43 -2.89 9.18
N PHE A 32 1.14 -4.00 9.85
CA PHE A 32 2.07 -4.60 10.79
C PHE A 32 3.39 -5.03 10.11
N ALA A 33 3.34 -5.43 8.85
CA ALA A 33 4.52 -5.79 8.06
C ALA A 33 5.48 -4.60 7.77
N TYR A 34 5.07 -3.35 8.06
CA TYR A 34 5.97 -2.18 7.97
C TYR A 34 6.93 -2.07 9.15
N LEU A 35 6.70 -2.80 10.24
CA LEU A 35 7.64 -2.84 11.35
C LEU A 35 8.98 -3.46 10.91
N LYS A 36 10.07 -3.01 11.51
CA LYS A 36 11.41 -3.49 11.21
C LYS A 36 11.74 -4.69 12.07
N PHE A 37 11.56 -5.89 11.53
CA PHE A 37 11.77 -7.16 12.25
C PHE A 37 13.21 -7.69 12.13
N ASP A 38 14.13 -6.93 11.54
CA ASP A 38 15.52 -7.32 11.31
C ASP A 38 16.20 -7.79 12.60
N GLY A 39 16.74 -9.01 12.59
CA GLY A 39 17.41 -9.63 13.75
C GLY A 39 16.49 -10.08 14.90
N ILE A 40 15.15 -9.94 14.75
CA ILE A 40 14.17 -10.35 15.77
C ILE A 40 13.30 -11.50 15.25
N VAL A 41 12.75 -11.37 14.05
CA VAL A 41 11.98 -12.45 13.39
C VAL A 41 12.91 -13.24 12.48
N PRO A 42 12.91 -14.59 12.57
CA PRO A 42 13.78 -15.42 11.74
C PRO A 42 13.55 -15.19 10.25
N GLY A 43 14.65 -15.18 9.50
CA GLY A 43 14.66 -15.00 8.06
C GLY A 43 14.23 -16.23 7.28
N ILE A 44 13.99 -16.04 5.98
CA ILE A 44 13.73 -17.15 5.07
C ILE A 44 14.96 -18.06 4.97
N GLY A 45 14.76 -19.36 5.09
CA GLY A 45 15.84 -20.36 5.10
C GLY A 45 16.54 -20.53 6.47
N GLU A 46 16.20 -19.75 7.49
CA GLU A 46 16.63 -20.00 8.85
C GLU A 46 15.78 -21.12 9.46
N ASN A 47 16.46 -22.15 10.00
CA ASN A 47 15.77 -23.25 10.69
C ASN A 47 15.47 -22.85 12.15
N ALA A 48 14.62 -21.84 12.33
CA ALA A 48 14.24 -21.31 13.62
C ALA A 48 12.71 -21.30 13.79
N PRO A 49 12.20 -21.48 15.03
CA PRO A 49 10.76 -21.47 15.28
C PRO A 49 10.17 -20.07 15.05
N ALA A 50 8.89 -20.02 14.68
CA ALA A 50 8.15 -18.77 14.58
C ALA A 50 8.08 -18.05 15.94
N VAL A 51 8.32 -16.75 15.96
CA VAL A 51 8.28 -15.91 17.15
C VAL A 51 6.85 -15.39 17.39
N SER A 52 6.48 -15.23 18.65
CA SER A 52 5.16 -14.73 19.05
C SER A 52 5.15 -13.22 19.29
N MET A 53 3.96 -12.62 19.36
CA MET A 53 3.77 -11.23 19.80
C MET A 53 4.37 -10.98 21.20
N GLY A 54 4.24 -11.95 22.11
CA GLY A 54 4.83 -11.88 23.45
C GLY A 54 6.36 -11.85 23.41
N TYR A 55 6.98 -12.62 22.51
CA TYR A 55 8.43 -12.58 22.30
C TYR A 55 8.88 -11.20 21.78
N LEU A 56 8.21 -10.65 20.77
CA LEU A 56 8.50 -9.30 20.28
C LEU A 56 8.42 -8.27 21.40
N ASN A 57 7.39 -8.38 22.26
CA ASN A 57 7.15 -7.43 23.33
C ASN A 57 8.23 -7.45 24.43
N SER A 58 8.86 -8.60 24.65
CA SER A 58 9.93 -8.79 25.63
C SER A 58 11.34 -8.67 25.05
N HIS A 59 11.47 -8.50 23.73
CA HIS A 59 12.77 -8.46 23.08
C HIS A 59 13.52 -7.17 23.42
N GLN A 60 14.84 -7.29 23.68
CA GLN A 60 15.68 -6.15 24.05
C GLN A 60 15.73 -5.05 22.98
N ASP A 61 15.60 -5.41 21.72
CA ASP A 61 15.61 -4.52 20.56
C ASP A 61 14.20 -4.10 20.10
N LYS A 62 13.17 -4.25 20.94
CA LYS A 62 11.78 -3.91 20.61
C LYS A 62 11.63 -2.52 19.99
N ASP A 63 12.36 -1.54 20.47
CA ASP A 63 12.25 -0.16 19.98
C ASP A 63 12.70 -0.02 18.52
N LYS A 64 13.53 -0.93 18.01
CA LYS A 64 13.94 -0.97 16.61
C LYS A 64 12.79 -1.31 15.65
N LEU A 65 11.73 -1.98 16.14
CA LEU A 65 10.52 -2.25 15.36
C LEU A 65 9.92 -0.95 14.81
N PHE A 66 10.05 0.15 15.54
CA PHE A 66 9.46 1.44 15.24
C PHE A 66 10.47 2.45 14.68
N ALA A 67 11.47 1.99 13.95
CA ALA A 67 12.52 2.84 13.39
C ALA A 67 12.02 3.79 12.28
N ASP A 68 10.86 3.49 11.66
CA ASP A 68 10.20 4.41 10.75
C ASP A 68 9.54 5.55 11.54
N GLU A 69 10.16 6.74 11.52
CA GLU A 69 9.72 7.89 12.32
C GLU A 69 8.37 8.45 11.85
N ARG A 70 8.09 8.40 10.56
CA ARG A 70 6.85 8.92 9.96
C ARG A 70 5.61 8.23 10.52
N TYR A 71 5.67 6.92 10.67
CA TYR A 71 4.55 6.10 11.16
C TYR A 71 4.75 5.61 12.59
N ARG A 72 5.82 6.01 13.27
CA ARG A 72 6.16 5.54 14.63
C ARG A 72 4.97 5.56 15.57
N GLU A 73 4.28 6.68 15.71
CA GLU A 73 3.16 6.81 16.63
C GLU A 73 1.99 5.89 16.25
N LYS A 74 1.63 5.85 14.96
CA LYS A 74 0.52 5.02 14.46
C LYS A 74 0.86 3.53 14.54
N ASN A 75 2.09 3.15 14.16
CA ASN A 75 2.58 1.79 14.24
C ASN A 75 2.68 1.30 15.70
N THR A 76 3.07 2.16 16.63
CA THR A 76 3.06 1.83 18.08
C THR A 76 1.63 1.57 18.57
N LYS A 77 0.66 2.42 18.20
CA LYS A 77 -0.75 2.21 18.54
C LYS A 77 -1.31 0.93 17.94
N LEU A 78 -0.94 0.62 16.67
CA LEU A 78 -1.33 -0.62 16.01
C LEU A 78 -0.78 -1.83 16.78
N TYR A 79 0.53 -1.85 17.05
CA TYR A 79 1.21 -2.90 17.79
C TYR A 79 0.58 -3.12 19.17
N ASP A 80 0.36 -2.06 19.93
CA ASP A 80 -0.24 -2.13 21.27
C ASP A 80 -1.70 -2.63 21.22
N GLY A 81 -2.46 -2.23 20.19
CA GLY A 81 -3.80 -2.73 19.96
C GLY A 81 -3.82 -4.23 19.64
N MET A 82 -2.94 -4.67 18.74
CA MET A 82 -2.80 -6.09 18.39
C MET A 82 -2.35 -6.93 19.58
N LEU A 83 -1.41 -6.46 20.38
CA LEU A 83 -0.91 -7.16 21.56
C LEU A 83 -2.00 -7.36 22.63
N LYS A 84 -2.95 -6.45 22.75
CA LYS A 84 -4.05 -6.49 23.71
C LYS A 84 -5.28 -7.26 23.22
N SER A 85 -5.38 -7.51 21.92
CA SER A 85 -6.53 -8.16 21.32
C SER A 85 -6.43 -9.69 21.39
N ALA A 86 -7.52 -10.40 21.64
CA ALA A 86 -7.57 -11.85 21.52
C ALA A 86 -7.26 -12.32 20.10
N ARG A 87 -7.67 -11.52 19.11
CA ARG A 87 -7.52 -11.81 17.69
C ARG A 87 -6.07 -11.87 17.21
N PHE A 88 -5.20 -10.97 17.68
CA PHE A 88 -3.82 -10.85 17.18
C PHE A 88 -2.75 -11.17 18.23
N SER A 89 -3.07 -11.24 19.53
CA SER A 89 -2.07 -11.49 20.58
C SER A 89 -1.38 -12.86 20.47
N THR A 90 -2.06 -13.82 19.86
CA THR A 90 -1.53 -15.17 19.59
C THR A 90 -0.77 -15.29 18.27
N LEU A 91 -0.70 -14.21 17.48
CA LEU A 91 0.00 -14.16 16.21
C LEU A 91 1.44 -14.60 16.37
N ARG A 92 1.90 -15.46 15.47
CA ARG A 92 3.30 -15.85 15.34
C ARG A 92 3.81 -15.45 13.96
N MET A 93 5.10 -15.23 13.84
CA MET A 93 5.72 -14.75 12.60
C MET A 93 7.07 -15.41 12.35
N ASN A 94 7.38 -15.59 11.08
CA ASN A 94 8.63 -16.18 10.59
C ASN A 94 8.88 -15.72 9.15
N TYR A 95 9.98 -16.19 8.56
CA TYR A 95 10.31 -15.95 7.15
C TYR A 95 10.41 -14.45 6.80
N TYR A 96 10.84 -13.64 7.76
CA TYR A 96 11.03 -12.22 7.47
C TYR A 96 12.17 -12.01 6.48
N ILE A 97 11.95 -11.14 5.52
CA ILE A 97 12.96 -10.68 4.57
C ILE A 97 12.86 -9.17 4.39
N ASN A 98 14.00 -8.49 4.36
CA ASN A 98 14.07 -7.06 4.11
C ASN A 98 15.33 -6.77 3.29
N ILE A 99 15.15 -6.47 2.01
CA ILE A 99 16.24 -6.26 1.05
C ILE A 99 16.12 -4.85 0.50
N ILE A 100 17.20 -4.09 0.59
CA ILE A 100 17.35 -2.78 -0.03
C ILE A 100 18.63 -2.82 -0.85
N GLU A 101 18.50 -2.81 -2.16
CA GLU A 101 19.61 -2.87 -3.13
C GLU A 101 19.59 -1.65 -4.05
N PRO A 102 20.26 -0.54 -3.68
CA PRO A 102 20.22 0.70 -4.44
C PRO A 102 20.72 0.56 -5.88
N ARG A 103 21.70 -0.33 -6.13
CA ARG A 103 22.23 -0.57 -7.47
C ARG A 103 21.25 -1.25 -8.42
N GLN A 104 20.30 -2.00 -7.86
CA GLN A 104 19.26 -2.70 -8.60
C GLN A 104 17.91 -1.98 -8.48
N GLU A 105 17.90 -0.80 -7.87
CA GLU A 105 16.70 0.00 -7.64
C GLU A 105 15.58 -0.81 -6.98
N THR A 106 15.95 -1.72 -6.06
CA THR A 106 15.04 -2.71 -5.50
C THR A 106 14.91 -2.56 -4.00
N GLN A 107 13.66 -2.51 -3.55
CA GLN A 107 13.27 -2.63 -2.16
C GLN A 107 12.19 -3.72 -2.04
N PHE A 108 12.54 -4.84 -1.43
CA PHE A 108 11.64 -5.95 -1.21
C PHE A 108 11.59 -6.35 0.26
N SER A 109 10.40 -6.45 0.82
CA SER A 109 10.22 -6.99 2.17
C SER A 109 8.91 -7.77 2.27
N ALA A 110 8.96 -8.88 3.00
CA ALA A 110 7.81 -9.72 3.28
C ALA A 110 7.97 -10.42 4.63
N VAL A 111 6.85 -10.83 5.20
CA VAL A 111 6.80 -11.62 6.43
C VAL A 111 5.62 -12.59 6.37
N THR A 112 5.79 -13.77 6.96
CA THR A 112 4.74 -14.79 7.07
C THR A 112 4.17 -14.79 8.49
N PHE A 113 2.86 -14.63 8.60
CA PHE A 113 2.09 -14.68 9.82
C PHE A 113 1.32 -15.99 9.94
N PHE A 114 1.30 -16.57 11.14
CA PHE A 114 0.53 -17.76 11.48
C PHE A 114 -0.61 -17.35 12.40
N LEU A 115 -1.84 -17.53 11.92
CA LEU A 115 -3.05 -17.15 12.63
C LEU A 115 -3.47 -18.26 13.60
N GLU A 116 -4.33 -17.93 14.54
CA GLU A 116 -4.81 -18.85 15.58
C GLU A 116 -5.61 -20.02 15.01
N ASP A 117 -6.36 -19.82 13.93
CA ASP A 117 -7.14 -20.84 13.24
C ASP A 117 -6.29 -21.82 12.39
N GLY A 118 -4.96 -21.65 12.40
CA GLY A 118 -4.01 -22.46 11.63
C GLY A 118 -3.80 -21.98 10.19
N SER A 119 -4.48 -20.95 9.76
CA SER A 119 -4.23 -20.33 8.45
C SER A 119 -2.92 -19.54 8.44
N VAL A 120 -2.37 -19.33 7.24
CA VAL A 120 -1.12 -18.58 7.02
C VAL A 120 -1.42 -17.34 6.19
N TYR A 121 -0.90 -16.19 6.63
CA TYR A 121 -0.99 -14.94 5.89
C TYR A 121 0.40 -14.45 5.50
N ILE A 122 0.64 -14.25 4.22
CA ILE A 122 1.88 -13.64 3.70
C ILE A 122 1.62 -12.18 3.41
N ALA A 123 2.33 -11.29 4.11
CA ALA A 123 2.26 -9.86 3.90
C ALA A 123 3.48 -9.37 3.13
N TYR A 124 3.25 -8.79 1.96
CA TYR A 124 4.24 -8.04 1.20
C TYR A 124 4.19 -6.58 1.61
N ARG A 125 5.33 -6.05 2.03
CA ARG A 125 5.44 -4.63 2.42
C ARG A 125 5.50 -3.75 1.18
N GLY A 126 4.81 -2.64 1.23
CA GLY A 126 4.96 -1.55 0.27
C GLY A 126 6.25 -0.77 0.46
N THR A 127 6.32 0.39 -0.20
CA THR A 127 7.46 1.27 -0.14
C THR A 127 7.62 1.86 1.25
N ASP A 128 8.84 1.82 1.78
CA ASP A 128 9.23 2.66 2.91
C ASP A 128 9.66 4.06 2.42
N GLU A 129 10.15 4.91 3.31
CA GLU A 129 10.57 6.29 2.96
C GLU A 129 11.84 6.36 2.11
N THR A 130 12.42 5.21 1.69
CA THR A 130 13.65 5.21 0.94
C THR A 130 13.45 5.68 -0.49
N ILE A 131 14.38 6.49 -0.97
CA ILE A 131 14.48 6.94 -2.37
C ILE A 131 14.48 5.74 -3.35
N VAL A 132 15.12 4.64 -2.95
CA VAL A 132 15.16 3.39 -3.74
C VAL A 132 13.76 2.78 -3.89
N GLY A 133 12.98 2.78 -2.82
CA GLY A 133 11.61 2.30 -2.85
C GLY A 133 10.72 3.11 -3.79
N TRP A 134 10.83 4.43 -3.77
CA TRP A 134 10.12 5.34 -4.67
C TRP A 134 10.44 5.10 -6.14
N LYS A 135 11.72 4.87 -6.47
CA LYS A 135 12.13 4.60 -7.85
C LYS A 135 11.59 3.25 -8.34
N GLU A 136 11.57 2.24 -7.49
CA GLU A 136 10.94 0.96 -7.81
C GLU A 136 9.42 1.09 -8.00
N ASP A 137 8.74 1.95 -7.22
CA ASP A 137 7.31 2.23 -7.40
C ASP A 137 7.00 2.83 -8.77
N PHE A 138 7.83 3.74 -9.24
CA PHE A 138 7.71 4.25 -10.61
C PHE A 138 8.00 3.16 -11.63
N ASN A 139 9.06 2.36 -11.43
CA ASN A 139 9.39 1.28 -12.35
C ASN A 139 8.29 0.22 -12.45
N LEU A 140 7.51 -0.04 -11.36
CA LEU A 140 6.36 -0.93 -11.40
C LEU A 140 5.30 -0.54 -12.43
N ALA A 141 5.09 0.76 -12.61
CA ALA A 141 4.14 1.24 -13.60
C ALA A 141 4.66 1.05 -15.04
N PHE A 142 5.96 0.83 -15.24
CA PHE A 142 6.58 1.01 -16.53
C PHE A 142 7.46 -0.16 -16.99
N SER A 143 8.21 -0.80 -16.10
CA SER A 143 9.21 -1.84 -16.44
C SER A 143 8.88 -3.14 -15.73
N GLU A 144 7.93 -3.89 -16.24
CA GLU A 144 7.57 -5.20 -15.67
C GLU A 144 8.29 -6.35 -16.41
N PRO A 145 8.74 -7.38 -15.70
CA PRO A 145 8.72 -7.52 -14.25
C PRO A 145 9.89 -6.81 -13.56
N VAL A 146 9.62 -6.05 -12.50
CA VAL A 146 10.66 -5.53 -11.61
C VAL A 146 11.21 -6.65 -10.71
N ILE A 147 12.42 -6.46 -10.19
CA ILE A 147 13.08 -7.48 -9.34
C ILE A 147 12.25 -7.84 -8.11
N GLY A 148 11.57 -6.86 -7.49
CA GLY A 148 10.67 -7.11 -6.36
C GLY A 148 9.52 -8.03 -6.69
N GLN A 149 8.94 -7.94 -7.88
CA GLN A 149 7.91 -8.86 -8.36
C GLN A 149 8.45 -10.29 -8.50
N ILE A 150 9.63 -10.46 -9.09
CA ILE A 150 10.28 -11.79 -9.20
C ILE A 150 10.57 -12.37 -7.81
N ARG A 151 11.01 -11.54 -6.87
CA ARG A 151 11.26 -11.96 -5.48
C ARG A 151 9.98 -12.34 -4.75
N SER A 152 8.85 -11.68 -5.04
CA SER A 152 7.56 -12.01 -4.43
C SER A 152 7.08 -13.41 -4.81
N VAL A 153 7.27 -13.83 -6.07
CA VAL A 153 6.99 -15.20 -6.52
C VAL A 153 7.86 -16.20 -5.79
N LYS A 154 9.18 -15.98 -5.77
CA LYS A 154 10.13 -16.87 -5.09
C LYS A 154 9.82 -17.03 -3.60
N TYR A 155 9.48 -15.91 -2.94
CA TYR A 155 9.11 -15.94 -1.53
C TYR A 155 7.88 -16.81 -1.29
N LEU A 156 6.82 -16.63 -2.08
CA LEU A 156 5.58 -17.41 -1.99
C LEU A 156 5.85 -18.91 -2.18
N GLU A 157 6.62 -19.27 -3.19
CA GLU A 157 6.95 -20.66 -3.49
C GLU A 157 7.76 -21.32 -2.37
N GLN A 158 8.77 -20.62 -1.84
CA GLN A 158 9.56 -21.11 -0.70
C GLN A 158 8.71 -21.26 0.57
N ALA A 159 7.81 -20.33 0.85
CA ALA A 159 6.86 -20.47 1.96
C ALA A 159 5.92 -21.66 1.74
N ALA A 160 5.44 -21.88 0.53
CA ALA A 160 4.56 -22.99 0.19
C ALA A 160 5.25 -24.37 0.28
N GLU A 161 6.54 -24.45 0.03
CA GLU A 161 7.34 -25.67 0.24
C GLU A 161 7.46 -26.04 1.72
N THR A 162 7.44 -25.04 2.60
CA THR A 162 7.63 -25.26 4.04
C THR A 162 6.29 -25.47 4.77
N PHE A 163 5.25 -24.71 4.39
CA PHE A 163 3.97 -24.72 5.10
C PHE A 163 2.90 -25.40 4.25
N ALA A 164 2.27 -26.45 4.80
CA ALA A 164 1.21 -27.21 4.11
C ALA A 164 -0.16 -26.48 4.14
N SER A 165 -0.33 -25.47 5.00
CA SER A 165 -1.59 -24.75 5.19
C SER A 165 -2.05 -24.00 3.94
N PRO A 166 -3.35 -23.72 3.79
CA PRO A 166 -3.83 -22.71 2.84
C PRO A 166 -3.24 -21.34 3.13
N PHE A 167 -3.05 -20.55 2.07
CA PHE A 167 -2.49 -19.21 2.17
C PHE A 167 -3.54 -18.14 1.94
N TYR A 168 -3.45 -17.07 2.74
CA TYR A 168 -3.93 -15.73 2.38
C TYR A 168 -2.70 -14.89 2.09
N ILE A 169 -2.77 -14.06 1.08
CA ILE A 169 -1.67 -13.16 0.74
C ILE A 169 -2.18 -11.75 0.53
N GLY A 170 -1.37 -10.76 0.84
CA GLY A 170 -1.77 -9.37 0.61
C GLY A 170 -0.63 -8.38 0.83
N GLY A 171 -0.96 -7.13 0.55
CA GLY A 171 -0.06 -6.01 0.74
C GLY A 171 -0.76 -4.67 0.54
N HIS A 172 -0.14 -3.63 1.04
CA HIS A 172 -0.55 -2.25 0.83
C HIS A 172 0.40 -1.59 -0.17
N SER A 173 -0.12 -0.71 -1.04
CA SER A 173 0.68 0.00 -2.03
C SER A 173 1.41 -0.98 -2.96
N LYS A 174 2.70 -0.82 -3.20
CA LYS A 174 3.58 -1.76 -3.94
C LYS A 174 3.41 -3.20 -3.46
N GLY A 175 3.26 -3.42 -2.15
CA GLY A 175 3.04 -4.75 -1.59
C GLY A 175 1.75 -5.41 -2.11
N GLY A 176 0.70 -4.63 -2.37
CA GLY A 176 -0.53 -5.10 -3.00
C GLY A 176 -0.32 -5.58 -4.44
N ASN A 177 0.50 -4.87 -5.22
CA ASN A 177 0.93 -5.31 -6.55
C ASN A 177 1.76 -6.61 -6.44
N PHE A 178 2.72 -6.69 -5.54
CA PHE A 178 3.53 -7.89 -5.32
C PHE A 178 2.70 -9.12 -4.95
N ALA A 179 1.66 -8.96 -4.12
CA ALA A 179 0.78 -10.05 -3.75
C ALA A 179 0.03 -10.62 -4.97
N VAL A 180 -0.54 -9.74 -5.79
CA VAL A 180 -1.23 -10.16 -7.02
C VAL A 180 -0.25 -10.76 -8.03
N TYR A 181 0.92 -10.14 -8.22
CA TYR A 181 1.95 -10.66 -9.13
C TYR A 181 2.45 -12.04 -8.72
N ALA A 182 2.70 -12.26 -7.43
CA ALA A 182 3.11 -13.54 -6.90
C ALA A 182 2.05 -14.61 -7.17
N ALA A 183 0.78 -14.31 -6.89
CA ALA A 183 -0.32 -15.24 -7.09
C ALA A 183 -0.52 -15.65 -8.57
N MET A 184 -0.38 -14.71 -9.51
CA MET A 184 -0.60 -15.03 -10.92
C MET A 184 0.59 -15.74 -11.58
N ASN A 185 1.80 -15.64 -11.01
CA ASN A 185 3.04 -16.16 -11.62
C ASN A 185 3.68 -17.33 -10.85
N CYS A 186 3.17 -17.72 -9.69
CA CYS A 186 3.68 -18.89 -8.98
C CYS A 186 3.25 -20.19 -9.65
N ARG A 187 3.88 -21.29 -9.24
CA ARG A 187 3.52 -22.65 -9.69
C ARG A 187 2.05 -22.93 -9.41
N GLU A 188 1.42 -23.74 -10.28
CA GLU A 188 -0.01 -24.07 -10.22
C GLU A 188 -0.40 -24.74 -8.89
N ASP A 189 0.44 -25.67 -8.39
CA ASP A 189 0.23 -26.33 -7.10
C ASP A 189 0.21 -25.36 -5.90
N VAL A 190 0.98 -24.28 -5.99
CA VAL A 190 0.98 -23.20 -5.00
C VAL A 190 -0.23 -22.30 -5.19
N GLN A 191 -0.55 -21.96 -6.44
CA GLN A 191 -1.67 -21.09 -6.78
C GLN A 191 -3.01 -21.65 -6.29
N GLU A 192 -3.22 -22.97 -6.38
CA GLU A 192 -4.43 -23.66 -5.91
C GLU A 192 -4.63 -23.55 -4.39
N ARG A 193 -3.55 -23.38 -3.63
CA ARG A 193 -3.58 -23.24 -2.17
C ARG A 193 -3.84 -21.82 -1.69
N ILE A 194 -3.86 -20.83 -2.59
CA ILE A 194 -4.15 -19.44 -2.24
C ILE A 194 -5.66 -19.26 -2.13
N GLY A 195 -6.16 -18.88 -0.95
CA GLY A 195 -7.57 -18.61 -0.71
C GLY A 195 -7.98 -17.24 -1.25
N LYS A 196 -7.53 -16.15 -0.63
CA LYS A 196 -7.79 -14.78 -1.03
C LYS A 196 -6.50 -14.00 -1.21
N ILE A 197 -6.54 -13.02 -2.11
CA ILE A 197 -5.42 -12.15 -2.48
C ILE A 197 -5.87 -10.71 -2.27
N TYR A 198 -5.27 -10.03 -1.30
CA TYR A 198 -5.67 -8.69 -0.93
C TYR A 198 -4.70 -7.64 -1.50
N SER A 199 -5.24 -6.70 -2.28
CA SER A 199 -4.49 -5.55 -2.78
C SER A 199 -5.10 -4.27 -2.21
N HIS A 200 -4.46 -3.73 -1.18
CA HIS A 200 -4.87 -2.47 -0.55
C HIS A 200 -4.16 -1.31 -1.23
N ASP A 201 -4.87 -0.61 -2.08
CA ASP A 201 -4.39 0.56 -2.85
C ASP A 201 -3.10 0.29 -3.65
N GLY A 202 -2.90 -0.97 -4.11
CA GLY A 202 -1.78 -1.33 -4.95
C GLY A 202 -2.05 -0.97 -6.42
N PRO A 203 -1.03 -0.58 -7.20
CA PRO A 203 -1.19 -0.36 -8.64
C PRO A 203 -1.55 -1.66 -9.38
N GLY A 204 -2.20 -1.54 -10.53
CA GLY A 204 -2.52 -2.64 -11.43
C GLY A 204 -1.33 -3.10 -12.26
N PHE A 205 -1.61 -3.65 -13.43
CA PHE A 205 -0.62 -4.23 -14.35
C PHE A 205 -0.91 -3.82 -15.78
N ARG A 206 0.12 -3.75 -16.60
CA ARG A 206 -0.05 -3.65 -18.06
C ARG A 206 -0.81 -4.88 -18.60
N PRO A 207 -1.62 -4.72 -19.66
CA PRO A 207 -2.39 -5.82 -20.22
C PRO A 207 -1.53 -7.05 -20.54
N GLU A 208 -0.34 -6.85 -21.10
CA GLU A 208 0.56 -7.93 -21.50
C GLU A 208 1.06 -8.77 -20.32
N ILE A 209 1.20 -8.15 -19.15
CA ILE A 209 1.62 -8.83 -17.92
C ILE A 209 0.47 -9.65 -17.35
N ARG A 210 -0.76 -9.13 -17.39
CA ARG A 210 -1.95 -9.87 -16.96
C ARG A 210 -2.19 -11.12 -17.81
N GLU A 211 -2.04 -10.99 -19.13
CA GLU A 211 -2.20 -12.09 -20.08
C GLU A 211 -1.13 -13.17 -19.84
N LYS A 212 0.14 -12.79 -19.74
CA LYS A 212 1.24 -13.72 -19.50
C LYS A 212 1.17 -14.40 -18.14
N GLY A 213 0.72 -13.69 -17.11
CA GLY A 213 0.70 -14.12 -15.71
C GLY A 213 -0.54 -14.93 -15.30
N ASN A 214 -1.35 -15.43 -16.23
CA ASN A 214 -2.57 -16.19 -15.90
C ASN A 214 -3.51 -15.49 -14.90
N TYR A 215 -3.65 -14.16 -14.98
CA TYR A 215 -4.47 -13.37 -14.07
C TYR A 215 -5.90 -13.93 -13.94
N GLU A 216 -6.49 -14.37 -15.04
CA GLU A 216 -7.85 -14.91 -15.07
C GLU A 216 -8.06 -16.12 -14.14
N LYS A 217 -7.02 -16.92 -13.90
CA LYS A 217 -7.08 -18.04 -12.93
C LYS A 217 -7.23 -17.58 -11.49
N ILE A 218 -6.80 -16.38 -11.17
CA ILE A 218 -6.85 -15.83 -9.81
C ILE A 218 -7.88 -14.72 -9.63
N ALA A 219 -8.42 -14.17 -10.69
CA ALA A 219 -9.27 -12.96 -10.67
C ALA A 219 -10.42 -13.04 -9.65
N GLY A 220 -11.09 -14.19 -9.57
CA GLY A 220 -12.17 -14.43 -8.59
C GLY A 220 -11.72 -14.47 -7.11
N ARG A 221 -10.41 -14.49 -6.83
CA ARG A 221 -9.83 -14.50 -5.48
C ARG A 221 -9.16 -13.19 -5.12
N VAL A 222 -9.00 -12.27 -6.08
CA VAL A 222 -8.41 -10.94 -5.85
C VAL A 222 -9.46 -10.02 -5.23
N ILE A 223 -9.14 -9.45 -4.09
CA ILE A 223 -9.92 -8.43 -3.40
C ILE A 223 -9.09 -7.15 -3.44
N LYS A 224 -9.44 -6.28 -4.37
CA LYS A 224 -8.82 -4.98 -4.51
C LYS A 224 -9.63 -3.92 -3.79
N ILE A 225 -8.98 -3.15 -2.94
CA ILE A 225 -9.60 -2.12 -2.12
C ILE A 225 -8.85 -0.81 -2.35
N ILE A 226 -9.56 0.23 -2.71
CA ILE A 226 -9.00 1.55 -3.00
C ILE A 226 -9.79 2.63 -2.26
N PRO A 227 -9.15 3.66 -1.70
CA PRO A 227 -9.88 4.82 -1.17
C PRO A 227 -10.50 5.62 -2.31
N HIS A 228 -11.62 6.30 -2.04
CA HIS A 228 -12.43 7.00 -3.04
C HIS A 228 -11.68 8.07 -3.85
N SER A 229 -10.53 8.48 -3.39
CA SER A 229 -9.64 9.42 -4.04
C SER A 229 -8.25 8.85 -4.32
N SER A 230 -8.07 7.53 -4.49
CA SER A 230 -6.78 6.93 -4.81
C SER A 230 -6.21 7.39 -6.15
N LEU A 231 -4.91 7.64 -6.19
CA LEU A 231 -4.14 7.72 -7.43
C LEU A 231 -3.37 6.43 -7.66
N VAL A 232 -2.72 5.92 -6.61
CA VAL A 232 -1.84 4.76 -6.69
C VAL A 232 -2.62 3.51 -7.12
N GLY A 233 -3.73 3.21 -6.44
CA GLY A 233 -4.54 2.04 -6.73
C GLY A 233 -5.24 2.04 -8.08
N MET A 234 -5.33 3.21 -8.74
CA MET A 234 -5.93 3.36 -10.07
C MET A 234 -4.90 3.28 -11.21
N LEU A 235 -3.58 3.40 -10.90
CA LEU A 235 -2.54 3.25 -11.92
C LEU A 235 -2.59 1.86 -12.53
N LEU A 236 -2.63 1.78 -13.87
CA LEU A 236 -2.69 0.55 -14.66
C LEU A 236 -3.83 -0.40 -14.27
N GLU A 237 -4.89 0.13 -13.65
CA GLU A 237 -6.03 -0.70 -13.26
C GLU A 237 -6.97 -0.90 -14.43
N SER A 238 -7.44 -2.13 -14.57
CA SER A 238 -8.50 -2.48 -15.51
C SER A 238 -9.86 -2.42 -14.81
N HIS A 239 -10.76 -1.59 -15.29
CA HIS A 239 -12.13 -1.51 -14.78
C HIS A 239 -12.90 -2.84 -14.82
N ALA A 240 -12.44 -3.79 -15.64
CA ALA A 240 -13.06 -5.11 -15.77
C ALA A 240 -12.87 -6.02 -14.55
N ALA A 241 -11.86 -5.75 -13.71
CA ALA A 241 -11.52 -6.62 -12.57
C ALA A 241 -12.40 -6.40 -11.33
N GLY A 242 -13.11 -5.27 -11.25
CA GLY A 242 -13.87 -4.87 -10.07
C GLY A 242 -12.97 -4.52 -8.88
N TYR A 243 -13.31 -3.46 -8.15
CA TYR A 243 -12.62 -3.09 -6.91
C TYR A 243 -13.62 -2.48 -5.92
N MET A 244 -13.30 -2.60 -4.64
CA MET A 244 -14.07 -1.99 -3.56
C MET A 244 -13.56 -0.58 -3.32
N VAL A 245 -14.44 0.42 -3.42
CA VAL A 245 -14.09 1.80 -3.08
C VAL A 245 -14.49 2.08 -1.64
N VAL A 246 -13.56 2.63 -0.85
CA VAL A 246 -13.76 2.86 0.59
C VAL A 246 -13.63 4.34 0.95
N GLU A 247 -14.37 4.73 1.98
CA GLU A 247 -14.29 6.07 2.56
C GLU A 247 -13.01 6.24 3.37
N SER A 248 -12.49 7.48 3.41
CA SER A 248 -11.34 7.87 4.20
C SER A 248 -11.60 9.18 4.93
N LYS A 249 -11.02 9.36 6.11
CA LYS A 249 -10.97 10.64 6.84
C LYS A 249 -10.09 11.68 6.15
N SER A 250 -9.22 11.22 5.26
CA SER A 250 -8.27 12.04 4.53
C SER A 250 -8.72 12.30 3.09
N PHE A 251 -7.92 13.01 2.30
CA PHE A 251 -8.25 13.38 0.94
C PHE A 251 -7.04 13.33 0.01
N GLY A 252 -7.31 13.26 -1.29
CA GLY A 252 -6.27 13.23 -2.32
C GLY A 252 -5.23 12.14 -2.07
N LEU A 253 -3.95 12.45 -2.22
CA LEU A 253 -2.85 11.53 -1.96
C LEU A 253 -2.76 11.05 -0.51
N LEU A 254 -3.25 11.86 0.46
CA LEU A 254 -3.24 11.49 1.86
C LEU A 254 -4.17 10.30 2.18
N GLN A 255 -5.07 9.96 1.27
CA GLN A 255 -5.90 8.77 1.39
C GLN A 255 -5.13 7.47 1.16
N HIS A 256 -3.93 7.55 0.60
CA HIS A 256 -3.04 6.40 0.48
C HIS A 256 -2.58 5.87 1.86
N ASP A 257 -2.66 6.71 2.92
CA ASP A 257 -2.40 6.29 4.29
C ASP A 257 -3.55 5.42 4.84
N PRO A 258 -3.37 4.10 5.04
CA PRO A 258 -4.43 3.18 5.46
C PRO A 258 -4.99 3.47 6.85
N TYR A 259 -4.26 4.19 7.70
CA TYR A 259 -4.75 4.64 9.00
C TYR A 259 -5.88 5.67 8.91
N THR A 260 -6.19 6.13 7.70
CA THR A 260 -7.28 7.09 7.45
C THR A 260 -8.54 6.43 6.92
N TRP A 261 -8.51 5.15 6.54
CA TRP A 261 -9.65 4.44 5.96
C TRP A 261 -10.70 4.15 7.01
N LEU A 262 -11.97 4.37 6.65
CA LEU A 262 -13.08 4.23 7.58
C LEU A 262 -13.53 2.79 7.67
N VAL A 263 -13.68 2.34 8.92
CA VAL A 263 -14.19 1.02 9.29
C VAL A 263 -15.46 1.18 10.13
N ARG A 264 -16.41 0.28 9.93
CA ARG A 264 -17.59 0.11 10.74
C ARG A 264 -17.77 -1.38 11.03
N GLU A 265 -17.78 -1.74 12.30
CA GLU A 265 -17.78 -3.14 12.73
C GLU A 265 -16.57 -3.88 12.14
N ASP A 266 -16.78 -4.86 11.27
CA ASP A 266 -15.75 -5.69 10.63
C ASP A 266 -15.58 -5.42 9.13
N GLU A 267 -16.15 -4.34 8.62
CA GLU A 267 -16.10 -3.99 7.19
C GLU A 267 -15.60 -2.56 6.97
N PHE A 268 -14.98 -2.34 5.82
CA PHE A 268 -14.72 -0.97 5.36
C PHE A 268 -16.01 -0.26 4.99
N VAL A 269 -16.10 1.03 5.32
CA VAL A 269 -17.21 1.88 4.87
C VAL A 269 -17.08 2.12 3.37
N ARG A 270 -18.01 1.57 2.60
CA ARG A 270 -18.00 1.70 1.13
C ARG A 270 -18.39 3.10 0.70
N ALA A 271 -17.60 3.69 -0.19
CA ALA A 271 -17.94 4.94 -0.85
C ALA A 271 -18.99 4.71 -1.95
N LYS A 272 -19.86 5.71 -2.15
CA LYS A 272 -20.96 5.60 -3.13
C LYS A 272 -20.52 5.71 -4.58
N ASP A 273 -19.38 6.40 -4.85
CA ASP A 273 -18.87 6.59 -6.22
C ASP A 273 -17.41 7.06 -6.23
N ILE A 274 -16.71 6.76 -7.33
CA ILE A 274 -15.45 7.41 -7.64
C ILE A 274 -15.77 8.78 -8.26
N TYR A 275 -15.11 9.83 -7.77
CA TYR A 275 -15.30 11.19 -8.30
C TYR A 275 -15.11 11.20 -9.82
N LYS A 276 -16.13 11.64 -10.61
CA LYS A 276 -16.12 11.65 -12.08
C LYS A 276 -14.89 12.30 -12.71
N ARG A 277 -14.38 13.37 -12.11
CA ARG A 277 -13.17 14.09 -12.55
C ARG A 277 -11.91 13.22 -12.44
N ARG A 278 -11.87 12.35 -11.46
CA ARG A 278 -10.78 11.43 -11.23
C ARG A 278 -10.78 10.28 -12.23
N LYS A 279 -11.92 9.69 -12.52
CA LYS A 279 -12.05 8.66 -13.56
C LYS A 279 -11.45 9.16 -14.88
N PHE A 280 -11.74 10.41 -15.27
CA PHE A 280 -11.17 11.03 -16.46
C PHE A 280 -9.63 11.20 -16.36
N MET A 281 -9.11 11.62 -15.21
CA MET A 281 -7.66 11.77 -14.99
C MET A 281 -6.95 10.42 -15.05
N ASP A 282 -7.53 9.40 -14.41
CA ASP A 282 -6.98 8.06 -14.36
C ASP A 282 -6.96 7.43 -15.76
N GLU A 283 -8.03 7.57 -16.54
CA GLU A 283 -8.11 7.12 -17.93
C GLU A 283 -7.05 7.83 -18.79
N THR A 284 -6.93 9.16 -18.69
CA THR A 284 -5.95 9.94 -19.45
C THR A 284 -4.52 9.59 -19.07
N LEU A 285 -4.22 9.41 -17.76
CA LEU A 285 -2.90 9.06 -17.27
C LEU A 285 -2.53 7.63 -17.69
N ASN A 286 -3.45 6.69 -17.53
CA ASN A 286 -3.22 5.30 -17.93
C ASN A 286 -3.05 5.16 -19.44
N GLU A 287 -3.87 5.82 -20.26
CA GLU A 287 -3.71 5.83 -21.72
C GLU A 287 -2.36 6.40 -22.14
N TRP A 288 -1.94 7.49 -21.50
CA TRP A 288 -0.65 8.09 -21.80
C TRP A 288 0.52 7.20 -21.38
N ILE A 289 0.48 6.60 -20.19
CA ILE A 289 1.48 5.62 -19.72
C ILE A 289 1.58 4.44 -20.69
N LEU A 290 0.45 3.92 -21.14
CA LEU A 290 0.40 2.78 -22.06
C LEU A 290 0.86 3.16 -23.50
N SER A 291 0.84 4.44 -23.86
CA SER A 291 1.32 4.92 -25.17
C SER A 291 2.84 5.08 -25.24
N MET A 292 3.56 5.08 -24.11
CA MET A 292 5.00 5.27 -24.07
C MET A 292 5.79 4.00 -24.36
N ASP A 293 6.88 4.13 -25.11
CA ASP A 293 7.91 3.10 -25.22
C ASP A 293 8.79 3.04 -23.96
N GLU A 294 9.59 1.97 -23.84
CA GLU A 294 10.46 1.74 -22.68
C GLU A 294 11.45 2.89 -22.41
N LYS A 295 12.00 3.50 -23.47
CA LYS A 295 12.94 4.61 -23.34
C LYS A 295 12.27 5.90 -22.85
N GLN A 296 11.08 6.19 -23.36
CA GLN A 296 10.27 7.33 -22.94
C GLN A 296 9.87 7.17 -21.46
N ILE A 297 9.53 5.97 -21.07
CA ILE A 297 9.21 5.60 -19.70
C ILE A 297 10.37 5.87 -18.74
N HIS A 298 11.57 5.35 -19.05
CA HIS A 298 12.75 5.60 -18.23
C HIS A 298 13.06 7.09 -18.11
N THR A 299 12.99 7.82 -19.22
CA THR A 299 13.20 9.27 -19.22
C THR A 299 12.17 9.98 -18.32
N PHE A 300 10.91 9.57 -18.37
CA PHE A 300 9.85 10.13 -17.54
C PHE A 300 10.08 9.84 -16.05
N VAL A 301 10.40 8.58 -15.72
CA VAL A 301 10.66 8.16 -14.33
C VAL A 301 11.84 8.92 -13.74
N ASP A 302 12.95 8.98 -14.48
CA ASP A 302 14.15 9.71 -14.05
C ASP A 302 13.84 11.20 -13.84
N ALA A 303 13.10 11.81 -14.77
CA ALA A 303 12.71 13.22 -14.67
C ALA A 303 11.75 13.48 -13.47
N LEU A 304 10.78 12.62 -13.27
CA LEU A 304 9.86 12.73 -12.13
C LEU A 304 10.61 12.54 -10.80
N TYR A 305 11.54 11.59 -10.78
CA TYR A 305 12.42 11.36 -9.65
C TYR A 305 13.30 12.57 -9.35
N GLU A 306 13.94 13.18 -10.37
CA GLU A 306 14.73 14.41 -10.19
C GLU A 306 13.88 15.56 -9.65
N VAL A 307 12.66 15.72 -10.15
CA VAL A 307 11.71 16.74 -9.68
C VAL A 307 11.37 16.56 -8.21
N VAL A 308 11.06 15.33 -7.78
CA VAL A 308 10.73 15.03 -6.38
C VAL A 308 11.97 15.21 -5.48
N SER A 309 13.13 14.70 -5.92
CA SER A 309 14.39 14.81 -5.16
C SER A 309 14.89 16.25 -5.05
N ALA A 310 14.75 17.06 -6.10
CA ALA A 310 15.17 18.46 -6.11
C ALA A 310 14.34 19.35 -5.16
N SER A 311 13.13 18.93 -4.79
CA SER A 311 12.28 19.66 -3.86
C SER A 311 12.79 19.64 -2.42
N GLN A 312 13.76 18.77 -2.09
CA GLN A 312 14.20 18.48 -0.72
C GLN A 312 13.03 18.07 0.20
N ALA A 313 11.92 17.67 -0.37
CA ALA A 313 10.81 17.12 0.35
C ALA A 313 11.16 15.69 0.76
N GLU A 314 11.13 15.40 2.04
CA GLU A 314 11.34 14.04 2.54
C GLU A 314 10.12 13.15 2.25
N THR A 315 8.96 13.79 2.03
CA THR A 315 7.70 13.12 1.73
C THR A 315 6.89 13.88 0.66
N LEU A 316 5.95 13.19 0.01
CA LEU A 316 4.95 13.85 -0.88
C LEU A 316 4.09 14.90 -0.14
N MET A 317 3.94 14.76 1.17
CA MET A 317 3.25 15.77 1.98
C MET A 317 4.07 17.05 2.08
N ASP A 318 5.37 16.94 2.29
CA ASP A 318 6.26 18.09 2.34
C ASP A 318 6.34 18.76 0.98
N PHE A 319 6.33 17.96 -0.11
CA PHE A 319 6.25 18.48 -1.47
C PHE A 319 5.02 19.34 -1.72
N THR A 320 3.86 18.93 -1.19
CA THR A 320 2.61 19.69 -1.34
C THR A 320 2.45 20.82 -0.33
N ALA A 321 3.05 20.74 0.85
CA ALA A 321 2.96 21.75 1.91
C ALA A 321 3.76 23.02 1.56
N ASP A 322 4.95 22.89 0.95
CA ASP A 322 5.77 24.02 0.48
C ASP A 322 5.78 24.13 -1.06
N TRP A 323 4.58 24.23 -1.65
CA TRP A 323 4.38 24.20 -3.09
C TRP A 323 5.19 25.25 -3.88
N ARG A 324 5.44 26.45 -3.29
CA ARG A 324 6.21 27.50 -3.98
C ARG A 324 7.67 27.13 -4.17
N LYS A 325 8.27 26.52 -3.15
CA LYS A 325 9.64 26.04 -3.17
C LYS A 325 9.75 24.82 -4.11
N SER A 326 8.81 23.91 -3.99
CA SER A 326 8.70 22.73 -4.85
C SER A 326 8.50 23.11 -6.33
N MET A 327 7.64 24.08 -6.65
CA MET A 327 7.43 24.55 -8.03
C MET A 327 8.69 25.17 -8.65
N THR A 328 9.52 25.86 -7.88
CA THR A 328 10.80 26.41 -8.39
C THR A 328 11.77 25.28 -8.75
N ALA A 329 11.87 24.25 -7.92
CA ALA A 329 12.67 23.06 -8.19
C ALA A 329 12.15 22.30 -9.42
N VAL A 330 10.84 22.11 -9.50
CA VAL A 330 10.13 21.51 -10.63
C VAL A 330 10.47 22.24 -11.92
N ILE A 331 10.30 23.57 -11.98
CA ILE A 331 10.59 24.39 -13.18
C ILE A 331 12.06 24.27 -13.60
N THR A 332 12.97 24.10 -12.65
CA THR A 332 14.39 23.95 -12.93
C THR A 332 14.70 22.57 -13.52
N ALA A 333 14.10 21.52 -13.00
CA ALA A 333 14.24 20.16 -13.51
C ALA A 333 13.64 19.99 -14.92
N PHE A 334 12.65 20.79 -15.32
CA PHE A 334 12.08 20.78 -16.67
C PHE A 334 13.01 21.24 -17.78
N LYS A 335 14.12 21.91 -17.48
CA LYS A 335 15.02 22.50 -18.51
C LYS A 335 15.74 21.50 -19.41
N GLY A 336 15.66 20.21 -19.14
CA GLY A 336 16.30 19.15 -19.95
C GLY A 336 15.33 18.20 -20.65
N LEU A 337 14.02 18.38 -20.45
CA LEU A 337 12.99 17.48 -20.95
C LEU A 337 12.47 17.89 -22.32
N ASP A 338 12.05 16.91 -23.13
CA ASP A 338 11.26 17.18 -24.32
C ASP A 338 9.91 17.81 -23.96
N GLY A 339 9.30 18.51 -24.94
CA GLY A 339 8.12 19.33 -24.69
C GLY A 339 6.87 18.53 -24.28
N GLU A 340 6.77 17.27 -24.68
CA GLU A 340 5.62 16.40 -24.38
C GLU A 340 5.73 15.86 -22.94
N THR A 341 6.89 15.32 -22.58
CA THR A 341 7.19 14.86 -21.20
C THR A 341 7.04 16.00 -20.20
N ALA A 342 7.60 17.18 -20.49
CA ALA A 342 7.48 18.36 -19.65
C ALA A 342 6.01 18.80 -19.47
N ALA A 343 5.21 18.80 -20.54
CA ALA A 343 3.80 19.14 -20.47
C ALA A 343 2.99 18.16 -19.62
N MET A 344 3.28 16.87 -19.69
CA MET A 344 2.59 15.85 -18.93
C MET A 344 2.97 15.88 -17.44
N ILE A 345 4.25 15.97 -17.09
CA ILE A 345 4.69 16.14 -15.71
C ILE A 345 4.05 17.39 -15.11
N LYS A 346 4.02 18.50 -15.86
CA LYS A 346 3.33 19.73 -15.42
C LYS A 346 1.84 19.49 -15.13
N LYS A 347 1.12 18.73 -15.98
CA LYS A 347 -0.29 18.40 -15.74
C LYS A 347 -0.45 17.55 -14.48
N ILE A 348 0.39 16.54 -14.26
CA ILE A 348 0.37 15.69 -13.07
C ILE A 348 0.60 16.55 -11.83
N VAL A 349 1.66 17.34 -11.81
CA VAL A 349 1.99 18.23 -10.68
C VAL A 349 0.86 19.22 -10.38
N ILE A 350 0.32 19.89 -11.41
CA ILE A 350 -0.81 20.82 -11.24
C ILE A 350 -2.02 20.09 -10.67
N SER A 351 -2.33 18.90 -11.15
CA SER A 351 -3.47 18.10 -10.66
C SER A 351 -3.31 17.70 -9.21
N LEU A 352 -2.09 17.38 -8.77
CA LEU A 352 -1.77 17.10 -7.37
C LEU A 352 -2.02 18.33 -6.49
N PHE A 353 -1.62 19.53 -6.96
CA PHE A 353 -1.86 20.78 -6.24
C PHE A 353 -3.33 21.23 -6.25
N GLU A 354 -4.05 21.06 -7.36
CA GLU A 354 -5.47 21.36 -7.43
C GLU A 354 -6.29 20.48 -6.49
N LEU A 355 -5.97 19.20 -6.40
CA LEU A 355 -6.59 18.27 -5.45
C LEU A 355 -6.35 18.68 -3.99
N ALA A 356 -5.16 19.20 -3.67
CA ALA A 356 -4.86 19.75 -2.35
C ALA A 356 -5.59 21.08 -2.08
N GLY A 357 -5.73 21.94 -3.10
CA GLY A 357 -6.32 23.28 -2.98
C GLY A 357 -7.85 23.34 -2.93
N GLU A 358 -8.56 22.46 -3.64
CA GLU A 358 -10.03 22.46 -3.64
C GLU A 358 -10.62 22.09 -2.28
N ARG A 359 -9.97 21.20 -1.52
CA ARG A 359 -10.47 20.79 -0.19
C ARG A 359 -10.03 21.67 0.97
N ALA A 360 -8.97 22.44 0.83
CA ALA A 360 -8.76 23.52 1.78
C ALA A 360 -9.98 24.47 1.78
N LYS A 361 -10.64 24.65 0.62
CA LYS A 361 -11.88 25.44 0.48
C LYS A 361 -13.12 24.71 1.00
N GLU A 362 -13.23 23.39 0.82
CA GLU A 362 -14.36 22.58 1.33
C GLU A 362 -14.28 22.40 2.84
N GLY A 363 -13.13 22.07 3.40
CA GLY A 363 -12.92 21.96 4.86
C GLY A 363 -13.15 23.27 5.60
N ILE A 364 -12.85 24.44 4.96
CA ILE A 364 -13.20 25.76 5.49
C ILE A 364 -14.73 25.95 5.46
N LYS A 365 -15.44 25.51 4.42
CA LYS A 365 -16.91 25.61 4.33
C LYS A 365 -17.61 24.73 5.37
N GLU A 366 -17.15 23.50 5.55
CA GLU A 366 -17.72 22.57 6.54
C GLU A 366 -17.48 23.06 7.97
N GLY A 367 -16.27 23.52 8.30
CA GLY A 367 -15.98 24.13 9.61
C GLY A 367 -16.75 25.41 9.89
N TRP A 368 -17.21 26.14 8.85
CA TRP A 368 -18.11 27.30 9.00
C TRP A 368 -19.57 26.86 9.18
N GLN A 369 -20.01 25.76 8.58
CA GLN A 369 -21.36 25.21 8.76
C GLN A 369 -21.54 24.62 10.15
N GLU A 370 -20.57 23.84 10.64
CA GLU A 370 -20.61 23.29 12.02
C GLU A 370 -20.66 24.41 13.08
N LYS A 371 -19.84 25.47 12.93
CA LYS A 371 -19.88 26.62 13.85
C LYS A 371 -21.20 27.42 13.80
N THR A 372 -21.86 27.42 12.63
CA THR A 372 -23.17 28.10 12.49
C THR A 372 -24.30 27.25 13.07
N GLU A 373 -24.22 25.93 13.01
CA GLU A 373 -25.19 25.03 13.63
C GLU A 373 -25.04 24.97 15.16
N GLU A 374 -23.80 24.90 15.68
CA GLU A 374 -23.55 25.05 17.13
C GLU A 374 -24.00 26.39 17.70
N GLY A 375 -23.88 27.48 16.91
CA GLY A 375 -24.35 28.81 17.29
C GLY A 375 -25.88 28.93 17.27
N ARG A 376 -26.60 28.10 16.51
CA ARG A 376 -28.07 28.05 16.48
C ARG A 376 -28.67 27.15 17.59
N MET A 377 -27.94 26.17 18.07
CA MET A 377 -28.40 25.31 19.19
C MET A 377 -28.15 25.93 20.57
N LYS A 378 -27.39 27.03 20.66
CA LYS A 378 -27.12 27.75 21.92
C LYS A 378 -27.96 29.04 22.07
N LYS A 379 -28.93 29.28 21.21
CA LYS A 379 -29.97 30.31 21.34
C LYS A 379 -31.34 29.64 21.48
#